data_52d8ebc61174b08b158bc6860ef7c1d7
#
_entry.id   52d8ebc61174b08b158bc6860ef7c1d7
#
_cell.length_a   1.000
_cell.length_b   1.000
_cell.length_c   1.000
_cell.angle_alpha   90.00
_cell.angle_beta   90.00
_cell.angle_gamma   90.00
#
_symmetry.space_group_name_H-M   'P 1'
#
loop_
_entity.id
_entity.type
_entity.pdbx_description
1 polymer ?
#
loop_
_entity_poly.entity_id
_entity_poly.type
_entity_poly.pdbx_seq_one_letter_code
_entity_poly.pdbx_strand_id
1 'polypeptide(L)'
;MDYKKDDCSNAISFGRIICSSTDAETVIFDYDRYEFGNSKICFPSVKKLIINENVEWIKVPNSMFPNVRTIVSKSTQFRSGNVLIHESFWSLPTLLNVFGVEPDEAIDLIGVQAIDSLALRGCKTIHFINTESVRFIEANSARLSIFEDSEIERMILEKRYHEGIIMAGTILLAVNPDADEIEVPRNTTYIFPTVDFTKNKRVIIHDFRLVQTFKFEFQTLVIFDDDKSGNFSIDETYDIIAKNIEVLPGSKLYCTVDGILYSKDMHTLIRCPLLKTGHVDIPDGVSEIGEYAFRRGRISSVSFPDSLVKIGRMGFFNSEISDISFGTGIKKIGEGYSFSICTNLTKLILPPQAEEIGDSVFSDCQNLSEVVFNSRLVSISRKAFSGCDRLEKVVIPESVQKIGKSALSKVQHIVFHGNPASHVAIAFIREKPATEYMPNIASYTIRIDLSGSKTAYMPRYVKFDDIYTISDIVSNPNLSIADILTLYTYASSTVSKQEAAILTYSAYKDKAMDESGLIEKQKLYAYCKRSAKSYVESILDQNKDKNIVQVLNAGLLSNKALKDLIEEVDENSILRTYILEAIRKTKRLQSKKFNI
;
A
#
# COMPACT_ATOMS: atom_id res chain seq x y z
N MET A 1 -54.72 8.96 -20.76
CA MET A 1 -54.14 9.77 -21.85
C MET A 1 -52.73 9.27 -22.09
N ASP A 2 -52.45 8.94 -23.36
CA ASP A 2 -51.08 8.73 -23.76
C ASP A 2 -50.39 10.11 -23.85
N TYR A 3 -49.51 10.45 -22.94
CA TYR A 3 -48.64 11.62 -23.12
C TYR A 3 -47.70 11.31 -24.29
N LYS A 4 -47.85 12.02 -25.39
CA LYS A 4 -46.95 11.94 -26.52
C LYS A 4 -45.59 12.50 -26.15
N LYS A 5 -44.54 11.90 -26.69
CA LYS A 5 -43.12 12.21 -26.52
C LYS A 5 -42.78 13.71 -26.70
N ASP A 6 -43.65 14.49 -27.34
CA ASP A 6 -43.43 15.90 -27.73
C ASP A 6 -43.64 16.91 -26.56
N ASP A 7 -44.34 16.50 -25.48
CA ASP A 7 -44.62 17.39 -24.34
C ASP A 7 -43.58 17.28 -23.20
N CYS A 8 -42.61 16.36 -23.33
CA CYS A 8 -41.58 16.08 -22.32
C CYS A 8 -40.18 16.29 -22.89
N SER A 9 -39.77 17.54 -23.12
CA SER A 9 -38.53 17.87 -23.81
C SER A 9 -37.22 17.48 -23.05
N ASN A 10 -37.31 16.88 -21.86
CA ASN A 10 -36.15 16.46 -21.05
C ASN A 10 -36.24 15.05 -20.43
N ALA A 11 -37.20 14.20 -20.90
CA ALA A 11 -37.30 12.83 -20.41
C ALA A 11 -36.49 11.90 -21.30
N ILE A 12 -35.37 11.38 -20.80
CA ILE A 12 -34.76 10.16 -21.33
C ILE A 12 -35.64 9.01 -20.85
N SER A 13 -36.68 8.65 -21.61
CA SER A 13 -37.60 7.62 -21.18
C SER A 13 -37.58 6.42 -22.11
N PHE A 14 -37.47 5.27 -21.50
CA PHE A 14 -37.96 4.03 -22.06
C PHE A 14 -39.32 3.75 -21.34
N GLY A 15 -40.43 4.00 -21.97
CA GLY A 15 -41.74 3.70 -21.41
C GLY A 15 -42.77 4.85 -21.46
N ARG A 16 -44.04 4.51 -21.31
CA ARG A 16 -45.17 5.45 -21.27
C ARG A 16 -45.78 5.50 -19.85
N ILE A 17 -45.99 6.71 -19.32
CA ILE A 17 -46.86 6.88 -18.17
C ILE A 17 -48.29 6.97 -18.67
N ILE A 18 -49.16 6.09 -18.20
CA ILE A 18 -50.58 6.10 -18.55
C ILE A 18 -51.36 6.80 -17.44
N CYS A 19 -51.86 7.99 -17.72
CA CYS A 19 -52.81 8.73 -16.90
C CYS A 19 -54.20 8.71 -17.58
N SER A 20 -55.26 8.57 -16.78
CA SER A 20 -56.63 8.60 -17.31
C SER A 20 -57.09 10.03 -17.67
N SER A 21 -56.48 11.08 -17.11
CA SER A 21 -56.72 12.52 -17.37
C SER A 21 -55.62 13.37 -16.74
N THR A 22 -55.54 14.69 -17.05
CA THR A 22 -54.67 15.65 -16.34
C THR A 22 -54.94 15.75 -14.87
N ASP A 23 -56.17 15.42 -14.41
CA ASP A 23 -56.59 15.41 -13.02
C ASP A 23 -56.65 13.97 -12.46
N ALA A 24 -55.98 13.03 -13.10
CA ALA A 24 -55.97 11.65 -12.66
C ALA A 24 -55.33 11.49 -11.27
N GLU A 25 -56.07 10.86 -10.37
CA GLU A 25 -55.55 10.51 -9.03
C GLU A 25 -54.72 9.21 -9.04
N THR A 26 -54.67 8.50 -10.16
CA THR A 26 -53.96 7.21 -10.28
C THR A 26 -53.07 7.20 -11.52
N VAL A 27 -51.84 6.75 -11.37
CA VAL A 27 -50.86 6.47 -12.46
C VAL A 27 -50.56 4.98 -12.48
N ILE A 28 -50.49 4.42 -13.68
CA ILE A 28 -50.19 3.00 -13.92
C ILE A 28 -48.83 2.93 -14.63
N PHE A 29 -47.90 2.19 -14.08
CA PHE A 29 -46.66 1.79 -14.71
C PHE A 29 -46.87 0.41 -15.37
N ASP A 30 -46.68 0.30 -16.70
CA ASP A 30 -47.01 -0.87 -17.50
C ASP A 30 -45.90 -1.32 -18.49
N TYR A 31 -44.74 -0.68 -18.43
CA TYR A 31 -43.54 -1.04 -19.16
C TYR A 31 -42.47 -1.56 -18.25
N ASP A 32 -41.49 -2.31 -18.78
CA ASP A 32 -40.38 -2.90 -18.05
C ASP A 32 -39.53 -1.86 -17.31
N ARG A 33 -39.32 -0.67 -17.91
CA ARG A 33 -38.43 0.32 -17.36
C ARG A 33 -38.93 1.76 -17.43
N TYR A 34 -38.86 2.47 -16.33
CA TYR A 34 -39.10 3.91 -16.18
C TYR A 34 -37.92 4.58 -15.53
N GLU A 35 -37.30 5.56 -16.19
CA GLU A 35 -36.22 6.36 -15.65
C GLU A 35 -36.43 7.82 -16.02
N PHE A 36 -36.73 8.64 -15.02
CA PHE A 36 -36.90 10.08 -15.16
C PHE A 36 -35.83 10.76 -14.33
N GLY A 37 -34.94 11.49 -14.98
CA GLY A 37 -33.92 12.31 -14.32
C GLY A 37 -34.53 13.53 -13.60
N ASN A 38 -33.81 14.65 -13.54
CA ASN A 38 -34.31 15.95 -13.02
C ASN A 38 -35.40 16.54 -13.92
N SER A 39 -36.55 15.91 -14.04
CA SER A 39 -37.65 16.45 -14.84
C SER A 39 -38.44 17.48 -14.01
N LYS A 40 -38.79 18.61 -14.64
CA LYS A 40 -39.71 19.58 -14.05
C LYS A 40 -41.18 19.12 -14.09
N ILE A 41 -41.42 17.87 -14.45
CA ILE A 41 -42.75 17.29 -14.59
C ILE A 41 -43.24 16.93 -13.18
N CYS A 42 -44.43 17.44 -12.84
CA CYS A 42 -45.10 17.19 -11.59
C CYS A 42 -46.55 16.83 -11.81
N PHE A 43 -47.01 15.77 -11.12
CA PHE A 43 -48.39 15.30 -11.13
C PHE A 43 -48.97 15.42 -9.70
N PRO A 44 -49.38 16.62 -9.25
CA PRO A 44 -49.80 16.86 -7.90
C PRO A 44 -51.16 16.23 -7.53
N SER A 45 -51.98 15.89 -8.53
CA SER A 45 -53.28 15.23 -8.34
C SER A 45 -53.13 13.74 -8.02
N VAL A 46 -51.99 13.13 -8.34
CA VAL A 46 -51.77 11.67 -8.22
C VAL A 46 -51.60 11.29 -6.74
N LYS A 47 -52.49 10.38 -6.30
CA LYS A 47 -52.47 9.83 -4.92
C LYS A 47 -52.10 8.35 -4.90
N LYS A 48 -52.20 7.68 -6.06
CA LYS A 48 -51.99 6.23 -6.16
C LYS A 48 -51.14 5.87 -7.34
N LEU A 49 -50.16 4.96 -7.14
CA LEU A 49 -49.41 4.30 -8.21
C LEU A 49 -49.80 2.83 -8.29
N ILE A 50 -49.99 2.34 -9.50
CA ILE A 50 -50.16 0.92 -9.80
C ILE A 50 -48.98 0.45 -10.65
N ILE A 51 -48.29 -0.59 -10.20
CA ILE A 51 -47.13 -1.18 -10.87
C ILE A 51 -47.55 -2.54 -11.39
N ASN A 52 -47.63 -2.71 -12.73
CA ASN A 52 -48.03 -3.96 -13.36
C ASN A 52 -46.90 -5.02 -13.32
N GLU A 53 -47.24 -6.26 -13.70
CA GLU A 53 -46.39 -7.46 -13.51
C GLU A 53 -45.06 -7.41 -14.24
N ASN A 54 -45.03 -6.75 -15.41
CA ASN A 54 -43.88 -6.65 -16.31
C ASN A 54 -42.90 -5.53 -15.97
N VAL A 55 -43.19 -4.73 -14.93
CA VAL A 55 -42.28 -3.61 -14.52
C VAL A 55 -41.13 -4.14 -13.71
N GLU A 56 -39.92 -3.89 -14.21
CA GLU A 56 -38.66 -4.31 -13.57
C GLU A 56 -37.88 -3.14 -12.94
N TRP A 57 -38.11 -1.91 -13.44
CA TRP A 57 -37.31 -0.75 -13.03
C TRP A 57 -38.12 0.54 -12.99
N ILE A 58 -38.05 1.24 -11.85
CA ILE A 58 -38.62 2.60 -11.69
C ILE A 58 -37.60 3.47 -10.96
N LYS A 59 -37.16 4.57 -11.60
CA LYS A 59 -36.38 5.63 -10.99
C LYS A 59 -37.03 6.98 -11.29
N VAL A 60 -37.74 7.52 -10.33
CA VAL A 60 -38.51 8.76 -10.44
C VAL A 60 -38.21 9.68 -9.27
N PRO A 61 -38.11 11.03 -9.49
CA PRO A 61 -37.90 11.96 -8.40
C PRO A 61 -39.17 12.14 -7.55
N ASN A 62 -39.04 12.42 -6.24
CA ASN A 62 -40.16 12.72 -5.34
C ASN A 62 -41.04 13.85 -5.85
N SER A 63 -40.45 14.89 -6.45
CA SER A 63 -41.16 16.04 -7.00
C SER A 63 -42.14 15.69 -8.12
N MET A 64 -41.98 14.52 -8.77
CA MET A 64 -42.90 14.09 -9.83
C MET A 64 -44.28 13.69 -9.29
N PHE A 65 -44.34 13.07 -8.12
CA PHE A 65 -45.57 12.58 -7.49
C PHE A 65 -45.65 12.98 -6.01
N PRO A 66 -45.73 14.27 -5.69
CA PRO A 66 -45.55 14.76 -4.32
C PRO A 66 -46.66 14.36 -3.35
N ASN A 67 -47.79 13.85 -3.86
CA ASN A 67 -48.98 13.52 -3.06
C ASN A 67 -49.36 12.03 -3.13
N VAL A 68 -48.48 11.17 -3.63
CA VAL A 68 -48.73 9.73 -3.66
C VAL A 68 -48.73 9.17 -2.25
N ARG A 69 -49.81 8.42 -1.89
CA ARG A 69 -50.04 7.79 -0.58
C ARG A 69 -50.12 6.27 -0.68
N THR A 70 -50.36 5.75 -1.85
CA THR A 70 -50.61 4.32 -2.04
C THR A 70 -49.90 3.80 -3.28
N ILE A 71 -49.16 2.75 -3.09
CA ILE A 71 -48.52 1.99 -4.15
C ILE A 71 -49.09 0.57 -4.14
N VAL A 72 -49.66 0.14 -5.24
CA VAL A 72 -50.16 -1.23 -5.44
C VAL A 72 -49.28 -1.88 -6.49
N SER A 73 -48.47 -2.82 -6.09
CA SER A 73 -47.63 -3.58 -6.99
C SER A 73 -48.22 -4.95 -7.32
N LYS A 74 -48.23 -5.29 -8.60
CA LYS A 74 -48.43 -6.64 -9.11
C LYS A 74 -47.09 -7.27 -9.55
N SER A 75 -46.06 -6.44 -9.70
CA SER A 75 -44.69 -6.89 -9.99
C SER A 75 -44.07 -7.52 -8.78
N THR A 76 -43.35 -8.60 -8.95
CA THR A 76 -42.53 -9.23 -7.88
C THR A 76 -41.30 -8.42 -7.52
N GLN A 77 -40.95 -7.42 -8.35
CA GLN A 77 -39.78 -6.55 -8.09
C GLN A 77 -40.08 -5.41 -7.13
N PHE A 78 -41.35 -5.07 -6.86
CA PHE A 78 -41.73 -3.93 -6.05
C PHE A 78 -42.70 -4.32 -4.95
N ARG A 79 -42.52 -3.68 -3.78
CA ARG A 79 -43.41 -3.83 -2.62
C ARG A 79 -44.60 -2.89 -2.72
N SER A 80 -45.78 -3.37 -2.36
CA SER A 80 -46.96 -2.51 -2.14
C SER A 80 -46.84 -1.79 -0.81
N GLY A 81 -47.27 -0.53 -0.73
CA GLY A 81 -47.20 0.27 0.52
C GLY A 81 -47.39 1.76 0.27
N ASN A 82 -46.82 2.59 1.10
CA ASN A 82 -46.84 4.06 1.02
C ASN A 82 -45.50 4.65 0.48
N VAL A 83 -44.49 3.84 0.38
CA VAL A 83 -43.15 4.20 -0.15
C VAL A 83 -42.73 3.22 -1.26
N LEU A 84 -41.87 3.66 -2.17
CA LEU A 84 -41.41 2.82 -3.29
C LEU A 84 -40.18 2.01 -2.85
N ILE A 85 -40.36 0.70 -2.71
CA ILE A 85 -39.28 -0.24 -2.40
C ILE A 85 -39.16 -1.24 -3.56
N HIS A 86 -37.94 -1.42 -4.03
CA HIS A 86 -37.56 -2.47 -4.98
C HIS A 86 -36.96 -3.64 -4.21
N GLU A 87 -37.45 -4.87 -4.41
CA GLU A 87 -37.05 -6.04 -3.62
C GLU A 87 -35.66 -6.59 -3.95
N SER A 88 -35.13 -6.30 -5.12
CA SER A 88 -33.84 -6.85 -5.59
C SER A 88 -32.95 -5.84 -6.34
N PHE A 89 -33.07 -4.54 -6.05
CA PHE A 89 -32.20 -3.52 -6.62
C PHE A 89 -30.75 -3.75 -6.12
N TRP A 90 -29.79 -3.89 -7.03
CA TRP A 90 -28.43 -4.33 -6.66
C TRP A 90 -28.39 -5.63 -5.84
N SER A 91 -29.37 -6.52 -6.01
CA SER A 91 -29.55 -7.74 -5.20
C SER A 91 -29.95 -7.50 -3.75
N LEU A 92 -30.39 -6.30 -3.41
CA LEU A 92 -30.82 -5.91 -2.07
C LEU A 92 -32.20 -5.23 -2.10
N PRO A 93 -33.09 -5.45 -1.10
CA PRO A 93 -34.29 -4.65 -0.91
C PRO A 93 -33.93 -3.18 -0.67
N THR A 94 -34.33 -2.30 -1.59
CA THR A 94 -33.88 -0.90 -1.64
C THR A 94 -35.04 0.07 -1.63
N LEU A 95 -35.00 1.06 -0.71
CA LEU A 95 -35.90 2.21 -0.74
C LEU A 95 -35.51 3.13 -1.91
N LEU A 96 -36.42 3.35 -2.85
CA LEU A 96 -36.20 4.21 -4.00
C LEU A 96 -36.86 5.58 -3.87
N ASN A 97 -37.97 5.68 -3.14
CA ASN A 97 -38.70 6.94 -3.02
C ASN A 97 -39.70 6.93 -1.85
N VAL A 98 -39.89 8.07 -1.21
CA VAL A 98 -40.84 8.26 -0.07
C VAL A 98 -42.06 9.09 -0.45
N PHE A 99 -42.11 9.69 -1.63
CA PHE A 99 -43.22 10.49 -2.16
C PHE A 99 -43.87 11.44 -1.13
N GLY A 100 -45.19 11.35 -0.98
CA GLY A 100 -46.06 12.26 -0.21
C GLY A 100 -46.19 11.94 1.27
N VAL A 101 -45.23 11.30 1.92
CA VAL A 101 -45.25 11.05 3.38
C VAL A 101 -45.28 12.38 4.12
N GLU A 102 -46.20 12.52 5.11
CA GLU A 102 -46.34 13.76 5.89
C GLU A 102 -45.38 13.82 7.09
N PRO A 103 -45.19 15.00 7.70
CA PRO A 103 -44.21 15.18 8.79
C PRO A 103 -44.41 14.30 10.01
N ASP A 104 -45.63 13.91 10.32
CA ASP A 104 -45.99 13.07 11.46
C ASP A 104 -46.14 11.57 11.13
N GLU A 105 -46.00 11.21 9.87
CA GLU A 105 -46.07 9.82 9.44
C GLU A 105 -44.71 9.12 9.54
N ALA A 106 -44.73 7.85 9.92
CA ALA A 106 -43.54 7.02 9.94
C ALA A 106 -43.30 6.32 8.61
N ILE A 107 -42.03 6.26 8.20
CA ILE A 107 -41.55 5.45 7.09
C ILE A 107 -41.10 4.10 7.63
N ASP A 108 -41.79 3.02 7.24
CA ASP A 108 -41.46 1.67 7.68
C ASP A 108 -40.45 1.05 6.69
N LEU A 109 -39.25 0.73 7.20
CA LEU A 109 -38.15 0.13 6.46
C LEU A 109 -37.95 -1.36 6.77
N ILE A 110 -39.01 -2.06 7.20
CA ILE A 110 -38.91 -3.49 7.50
C ILE A 110 -38.29 -4.26 6.33
N GLY A 111 -37.14 -4.93 6.58
CA GLY A 111 -36.41 -5.72 5.58
C GLY A 111 -35.70 -4.91 4.49
N VAL A 112 -35.74 -3.58 4.50
CA VAL A 112 -34.96 -2.72 3.59
C VAL A 112 -33.49 -2.76 4.00
N GLN A 113 -32.62 -3.04 3.03
CA GLN A 113 -31.18 -3.13 3.27
C GLN A 113 -30.40 -1.97 2.64
N ALA A 114 -30.98 -1.29 1.65
CA ALA A 114 -30.35 -0.14 1.01
C ALA A 114 -31.33 1.04 0.84
N ILE A 115 -30.77 2.25 0.72
CA ILE A 115 -31.50 3.50 0.40
C ILE A 115 -30.84 4.15 -0.80
N ASP A 116 -31.61 4.39 -1.87
CA ASP A 116 -31.13 5.06 -3.10
C ASP A 116 -30.82 6.55 -2.83
N SER A 117 -29.89 7.08 -3.60
CA SER A 117 -29.41 8.46 -3.51
C SER A 117 -30.47 9.56 -3.70
N LEU A 118 -31.61 9.23 -4.26
CA LEU A 118 -32.74 10.15 -4.48
C LEU A 118 -33.92 9.88 -3.52
N ALA A 119 -33.88 8.80 -2.76
CA ALA A 119 -35.01 8.30 -1.98
C ALA A 119 -35.54 9.29 -0.95
N LEU A 120 -34.67 10.04 -0.29
CA LEU A 120 -35.01 10.95 0.81
C LEU A 120 -35.13 12.42 0.37
N ARG A 121 -34.93 12.69 -0.92
CA ARG A 121 -35.04 14.05 -1.46
C ARG A 121 -36.47 14.57 -1.33
N GLY A 122 -36.66 15.73 -0.69
CA GLY A 122 -37.99 16.27 -0.41
C GLY A 122 -38.79 15.51 0.68
N CYS A 123 -38.16 14.60 1.41
CA CYS A 123 -38.79 13.88 2.54
C CYS A 123 -39.19 14.84 3.65
N LYS A 124 -40.46 14.81 4.08
CA LYS A 124 -40.99 15.75 5.07
C LYS A 124 -40.89 15.22 6.51
N THR A 125 -40.56 13.95 6.70
CA THR A 125 -40.47 13.32 8.02
C THR A 125 -39.06 12.83 8.32
N ILE A 126 -38.73 12.71 9.60
CA ILE A 126 -37.55 12.02 10.14
C ILE A 126 -37.92 10.74 10.90
N HIS A 127 -39.23 10.40 10.94
CA HIS A 127 -39.71 9.24 11.66
C HIS A 127 -39.55 7.97 10.83
N PHE A 128 -38.41 7.29 11.00
CA PHE A 128 -38.13 6.00 10.38
C PHE A 128 -38.23 4.89 11.43
N ILE A 129 -38.92 3.82 11.08
CA ILE A 129 -39.04 2.62 11.93
C ILE A 129 -38.49 1.38 11.21
N ASN A 130 -38.12 0.35 11.96
CA ASN A 130 -37.56 -0.91 11.46
C ASN A 130 -36.32 -0.70 10.57
N THR A 131 -35.39 0.16 11.01
CA THR A 131 -34.21 0.59 10.27
C THR A 131 -32.99 -0.34 10.47
N GLU A 132 -33.10 -1.36 11.32
CA GLU A 132 -31.97 -2.22 11.76
C GLU A 132 -31.34 -3.03 10.63
N SER A 133 -32.08 -3.26 9.55
CA SER A 133 -31.60 -3.99 8.39
C SER A 133 -30.81 -3.13 7.38
N VAL A 134 -30.88 -1.80 7.50
CA VAL A 134 -30.20 -0.88 6.56
C VAL A 134 -28.68 -0.99 6.72
N ARG A 135 -27.99 -1.30 5.64
CA ARG A 135 -26.53 -1.51 5.58
C ARG A 135 -25.83 -0.67 4.53
N PHE A 136 -26.58 -0.06 3.64
CA PHE A 136 -26.04 0.71 2.53
C PHE A 136 -26.95 1.90 2.21
N ILE A 137 -26.36 3.09 2.09
CA ILE A 137 -27.05 4.29 1.57
C ILE A 137 -26.19 4.82 0.43
N GLU A 138 -26.74 4.91 -0.77
CA GLU A 138 -26.06 5.44 -1.93
C GLU A 138 -25.88 6.95 -1.76
N ALA A 139 -24.65 7.39 -1.47
CA ALA A 139 -24.31 8.80 -1.37
C ALA A 139 -23.63 9.25 -2.66
N ASN A 140 -24.26 10.15 -3.42
CA ASN A 140 -23.58 10.88 -4.48
C ASN A 140 -22.55 11.85 -3.88
N SER A 141 -21.49 12.15 -4.64
CA SER A 141 -20.34 12.97 -4.22
C SER A 141 -20.66 14.40 -3.74
N ALA A 142 -21.91 14.88 -3.91
CA ALA A 142 -22.39 16.15 -3.35
C ALA A 142 -23.04 15.89 -1.98
N ARG A 143 -22.42 16.39 -0.91
CA ARG A 143 -22.71 16.09 0.50
C ARG A 143 -24.19 16.19 0.96
N LEU A 144 -25.06 16.92 0.26
CA LEU A 144 -26.45 17.15 0.66
C LEU A 144 -27.47 16.70 -0.40
N SER A 145 -27.09 16.17 -1.54
CA SER A 145 -28.04 15.89 -2.63
C SER A 145 -29.14 14.87 -2.30
N ILE A 146 -28.85 13.92 -1.40
CA ILE A 146 -29.84 12.92 -0.96
C ILE A 146 -30.93 13.54 -0.06
N PHE A 147 -30.61 14.63 0.67
CA PHE A 147 -31.53 15.32 1.59
C PHE A 147 -32.08 16.63 0.99
N GLU A 148 -31.81 16.93 -0.28
CA GLU A 148 -32.26 18.18 -0.90
C GLU A 148 -33.76 18.40 -0.72
N ASP A 149 -34.14 19.60 -0.27
CA ASP A 149 -35.51 19.99 0.05
C ASP A 149 -36.23 19.15 1.16
N SER A 150 -35.46 18.35 1.92
CA SER A 150 -36.02 17.50 2.98
C SER A 150 -36.07 18.20 4.34
N GLU A 151 -36.85 17.63 5.28
CA GLU A 151 -36.86 18.05 6.69
C GLU A 151 -35.48 17.83 7.33
N ILE A 152 -34.77 16.78 6.93
CA ILE A 152 -33.42 16.48 7.41
C ILE A 152 -32.45 17.63 7.04
N GLU A 153 -32.50 18.10 5.79
CA GLU A 153 -31.68 19.25 5.36
C GLU A 153 -32.03 20.51 6.15
N ARG A 154 -33.33 20.79 6.36
CA ARG A 154 -33.75 21.94 7.18
C ARG A 154 -33.25 21.84 8.62
N MET A 155 -33.33 20.66 9.24
CA MET A 155 -32.79 20.46 10.58
C MET A 155 -31.28 20.73 10.65
N ILE A 156 -30.52 20.29 9.65
CA ILE A 156 -29.09 20.56 9.59
C ILE A 156 -28.80 22.05 9.44
N LEU A 157 -29.51 22.74 8.52
CA LEU A 157 -29.32 24.17 8.26
C LEU A 157 -29.72 25.05 9.43
N GLU A 158 -30.83 24.70 10.10
CA GLU A 158 -31.35 25.40 11.27
C GLU A 158 -30.68 24.96 12.58
N LYS A 159 -29.71 24.05 12.52
CA LYS A 159 -28.98 23.47 13.68
C LYS A 159 -29.89 22.84 14.73
N ARG A 160 -30.99 22.20 14.30
CA ARG A 160 -31.92 21.49 15.19
C ARG A 160 -31.43 20.10 15.53
N TYR A 161 -30.37 20.01 16.31
CA TYR A 161 -29.81 18.76 16.79
C TYR A 161 -30.45 18.39 18.15
N HIS A 162 -30.65 17.08 18.36
CA HIS A 162 -31.01 16.54 19.68
C HIS A 162 -29.76 15.87 20.25
N GLU A 163 -29.30 16.32 21.42
CA GLU A 163 -28.02 15.85 22.01
C GLU A 163 -26.84 15.88 21.04
N GLY A 164 -26.83 16.87 20.18
CA GLY A 164 -25.75 17.05 19.17
C GLY A 164 -25.86 16.19 17.91
N ILE A 165 -26.96 15.44 17.71
CA ILE A 165 -27.13 14.51 16.59
C ILE A 165 -28.49 14.65 15.91
N ILE A 166 -28.60 14.14 14.68
CA ILE A 166 -29.86 13.90 13.97
C ILE A 166 -29.90 12.41 13.61
N MET A 167 -30.95 11.76 14.07
CA MET A 167 -31.21 10.33 13.84
C MET A 167 -32.47 10.12 13.01
N ALA A 168 -32.47 9.05 12.21
CA ALA A 168 -33.69 8.48 11.61
C ALA A 168 -33.74 6.98 12.01
N GLY A 169 -34.56 6.70 13.02
CA GLY A 169 -34.58 5.39 13.66
C GLY A 169 -33.19 5.05 14.26
N THR A 170 -32.56 4.00 13.78
CA THR A 170 -31.21 3.59 14.20
C THR A 170 -30.08 4.12 13.30
N ILE A 171 -30.39 5.01 12.35
CA ILE A 171 -29.44 5.58 11.39
C ILE A 171 -29.00 6.96 11.84
N LEU A 172 -27.70 7.19 12.05
CA LEU A 172 -27.13 8.52 12.31
C LEU A 172 -26.96 9.28 10.99
N LEU A 173 -27.65 10.40 10.84
CA LEU A 173 -27.68 11.21 9.61
C LEU A 173 -26.75 12.42 9.65
N ALA A 174 -26.62 13.08 10.80
CA ALA A 174 -25.76 14.24 10.96
C ALA A 174 -25.34 14.45 12.42
N VAL A 175 -24.24 15.16 12.62
CA VAL A 175 -23.73 15.61 13.93
C VAL A 175 -23.59 17.13 13.95
N ASN A 176 -23.75 17.72 15.13
CA ASN A 176 -23.52 19.15 15.34
C ASN A 176 -22.01 19.45 15.28
N PRO A 177 -21.53 20.20 14.29
CA PRO A 177 -20.12 20.50 14.17
C PRO A 177 -19.60 21.47 15.25
N ASP A 178 -20.50 22.13 16.00
CA ASP A 178 -20.14 23.06 17.06
C ASP A 178 -20.13 22.38 18.45
N ALA A 179 -20.50 21.11 18.55
CA ALA A 179 -20.43 20.35 19.79
C ALA A 179 -19.00 19.84 20.03
N ASP A 180 -18.48 20.02 21.25
CA ASP A 180 -17.16 19.51 21.62
C ASP A 180 -17.15 17.97 21.69
N GLU A 181 -18.23 17.38 22.20
CA GLU A 181 -18.39 15.94 22.37
C GLU A 181 -19.69 15.45 21.69
N ILE A 182 -19.59 14.32 21.02
CA ILE A 182 -20.71 13.60 20.40
C ILE A 182 -20.71 12.17 20.95
N GLU A 183 -21.83 11.72 21.46
CA GLU A 183 -22.10 10.31 21.78
C GLU A 183 -23.00 9.71 20.71
N VAL A 184 -22.50 8.71 19.99
CA VAL A 184 -23.30 7.95 19.02
C VAL A 184 -24.14 6.94 19.79
N PRO A 185 -25.50 6.98 19.67
CA PRO A 185 -26.39 6.13 20.46
C PRO A 185 -26.08 4.63 20.29
N ARG A 186 -26.23 3.86 21.37
CA ARG A 186 -25.94 2.40 21.38
C ARG A 186 -26.75 1.57 20.39
N ASN A 187 -27.97 2.03 20.09
CA ASN A 187 -28.85 1.38 19.12
C ASN A 187 -28.55 1.78 17.65
N THR A 188 -27.51 2.58 17.40
CA THR A 188 -27.13 2.95 16.04
C THR A 188 -26.66 1.72 15.26
N THR A 189 -27.25 1.48 14.10
CA THR A 189 -26.89 0.37 13.21
C THR A 189 -26.15 0.82 11.96
N TYR A 190 -26.26 2.12 11.64
CA TYR A 190 -25.62 2.70 10.46
C TYR A 190 -25.29 4.18 10.68
N ILE A 191 -24.13 4.60 10.20
CA ILE A 191 -23.73 6.02 10.16
C ILE A 191 -23.71 6.46 8.70
N PHE A 192 -24.40 7.55 8.40
CA PHE A 192 -24.48 8.07 7.06
C PHE A 192 -23.09 8.53 6.56
N PRO A 193 -22.65 8.19 5.32
CA PRO A 193 -21.28 8.41 4.86
C PRO A 193 -20.80 9.87 4.83
N THR A 194 -21.72 10.84 4.82
CA THR A 194 -21.40 12.27 4.82
C THR A 194 -21.30 12.88 6.22
N VAL A 195 -21.52 12.10 7.27
CA VAL A 195 -21.30 12.56 8.64
C VAL A 195 -19.84 12.97 8.81
N ASP A 196 -19.61 14.17 9.31
CA ASP A 196 -18.29 14.75 9.48
C ASP A 196 -17.98 14.98 10.97
N PHE A 197 -17.14 14.14 11.53
CA PHE A 197 -16.71 14.23 12.93
C PHE A 197 -15.45 15.08 13.15
N THR A 198 -14.86 15.64 12.08
CA THR A 198 -13.54 16.30 12.15
C THR A 198 -13.48 17.50 13.07
N LYS A 199 -14.61 18.18 13.30
CA LYS A 199 -14.72 19.36 14.16
C LYS A 199 -14.96 19.03 15.63
N ASN A 200 -15.51 17.85 15.92
CA ASN A 200 -15.80 17.44 17.29
C ASN A 200 -14.49 16.98 17.98
N LYS A 201 -14.26 17.45 19.19
CA LYS A 201 -13.03 17.10 19.94
C LYS A 201 -13.04 15.64 20.38
N ARG A 202 -14.20 15.12 20.77
CA ARG A 202 -14.37 13.73 21.23
C ARG A 202 -15.63 13.13 20.62
N VAL A 203 -15.52 11.90 20.11
CA VAL A 203 -16.66 11.14 19.57
C VAL A 203 -16.66 9.77 20.22
N ILE A 204 -17.75 9.48 20.95
CA ILE A 204 -17.95 8.23 21.68
C ILE A 204 -18.73 7.27 20.80
N ILE A 205 -18.18 6.09 20.55
CA ILE A 205 -18.79 5.04 19.72
C ILE A 205 -18.86 3.73 20.51
N HIS A 206 -20.06 3.16 20.58
CA HIS A 206 -20.32 1.93 21.32
C HIS A 206 -20.19 0.66 20.47
N ASP A 207 -20.28 0.78 19.16
CA ASP A 207 -20.05 -0.33 18.22
C ASP A 207 -18.98 0.07 17.21
N PHE A 208 -17.80 -0.48 17.37
CA PHE A 208 -16.65 -0.17 16.52
C PHE A 208 -16.87 -0.56 15.04
N ARG A 209 -17.76 -1.53 14.76
CA ARG A 209 -18.08 -1.93 13.38
C ARG A 209 -18.69 -0.80 12.56
N LEU A 210 -19.34 0.18 13.21
CA LEU A 210 -19.92 1.35 12.54
C LEU A 210 -18.88 2.24 11.85
N VAL A 211 -17.64 2.29 12.38
CA VAL A 211 -16.57 3.12 11.82
C VAL A 211 -15.69 2.36 10.84
N GLN A 212 -15.78 1.03 10.79
CA GLN A 212 -15.05 0.19 9.85
C GLN A 212 -15.56 0.31 8.41
N THR A 213 -16.87 0.55 8.24
CA THR A 213 -17.50 0.59 6.92
C THR A 213 -17.14 1.85 6.13
N PHE A 214 -16.89 2.98 6.82
CA PHE A 214 -16.57 4.28 6.21
C PHE A 214 -15.33 4.88 6.84
N LYS A 215 -14.57 5.65 6.05
CA LYS A 215 -13.33 6.31 6.49
C LYS A 215 -13.64 7.62 7.24
N PHE A 216 -14.27 7.52 8.40
CA PHE A 216 -14.49 8.69 9.25
C PHE A 216 -13.19 9.15 9.89
N GLU A 217 -12.98 10.46 9.97
CA GLU A 217 -11.84 11.10 10.62
C GLU A 217 -12.26 11.71 11.96
N PHE A 218 -11.44 11.47 13.00
CA PHE A 218 -11.70 11.93 14.36
C PHE A 218 -10.53 12.73 14.93
N GLN A 219 -10.82 13.73 15.80
CA GLN A 219 -9.80 14.28 16.68
C GLN A 219 -9.46 13.25 17.77
N THR A 220 -10.45 12.87 18.56
CA THR A 220 -10.35 11.77 19.53
C THR A 220 -11.53 10.83 19.35
N LEU A 221 -11.22 9.57 19.02
CA LEU A 221 -12.20 8.49 19.03
C LEU A 221 -12.24 7.86 20.41
N VAL A 222 -13.40 7.86 21.05
CA VAL A 222 -13.62 7.24 22.35
C VAL A 222 -14.32 5.90 22.16
N ILE A 223 -13.70 4.83 22.63
CA ILE A 223 -14.19 3.46 22.49
C ILE A 223 -14.76 3.00 23.83
N PHE A 224 -15.85 2.30 23.77
CA PHE A 224 -16.45 1.63 24.91
C PHE A 224 -16.67 0.15 24.59
N ASP A 225 -16.02 -0.73 25.33
CA ASP A 225 -16.25 -2.17 25.30
C ASP A 225 -17.23 -2.55 26.42
N ASP A 226 -18.53 -2.45 26.19
CA ASP A 226 -19.46 -3.08 27.12
C ASP A 226 -19.61 -4.57 26.74
N ASP A 227 -19.20 -5.40 27.66
CA ASP A 227 -19.07 -6.86 27.56
C ASP A 227 -20.42 -7.60 27.32
N LYS A 228 -21.49 -6.92 26.96
CA LYS A 228 -22.82 -7.56 26.77
C LYS A 228 -22.94 -8.28 25.42
N SER A 229 -22.11 -7.95 24.44
CA SER A 229 -22.19 -8.57 23.10
C SER A 229 -21.15 -9.65 22.81
N GLY A 230 -20.09 -9.80 23.62
CA GLY A 230 -19.00 -10.78 23.40
C GLY A 230 -18.24 -10.65 22.07
N ASN A 231 -18.55 -9.63 21.27
CA ASN A 231 -18.09 -9.48 19.87
C ASN A 231 -17.29 -8.19 19.62
N PHE A 232 -16.84 -7.48 20.67
CA PHE A 232 -15.99 -6.33 20.46
C PHE A 232 -14.56 -6.80 20.10
N SER A 233 -14.35 -7.03 18.83
CA SER A 233 -13.01 -7.24 18.25
C SER A 233 -12.72 -6.09 17.30
N ILE A 234 -11.63 -5.37 17.56
CA ILE A 234 -11.09 -4.44 16.57
C ILE A 234 -10.52 -5.31 15.48
N ASP A 235 -11.15 -5.29 14.30
CA ASP A 235 -10.60 -5.96 13.12
C ASP A 235 -9.24 -5.35 12.82
N GLU A 236 -8.19 -6.15 12.91
CA GLU A 236 -6.80 -5.75 12.74
C GLU A 236 -6.51 -5.18 11.34
N THR A 237 -7.39 -5.43 10.38
CA THR A 237 -7.21 -4.97 8.99
C THR A 237 -7.66 -3.52 8.75
N TYR A 238 -8.42 -2.89 9.66
CA TYR A 238 -8.93 -1.52 9.49
C TYR A 238 -8.07 -0.45 10.15
N ASP A 239 -7.88 0.66 9.43
CA ASP A 239 -7.17 1.83 9.94
C ASP A 239 -8.12 2.71 10.77
N ILE A 240 -7.73 3.08 11.98
CA ILE A 240 -8.43 4.08 12.79
C ILE A 240 -7.92 5.47 12.42
N ILE A 241 -8.73 6.23 11.68
CA ILE A 241 -8.38 7.57 11.22
C ILE A 241 -8.69 8.59 12.32
N ALA A 242 -7.84 8.65 13.33
CA ALA A 242 -7.94 9.56 14.46
C ALA A 242 -6.57 10.12 14.83
N LYS A 243 -6.55 11.24 15.59
CA LYS A 243 -5.32 11.72 16.24
C LYS A 243 -5.08 10.99 17.55
N ASN A 244 -6.13 10.72 18.31
CA ASN A 244 -6.08 10.01 19.58
C ASN A 244 -7.20 8.97 19.67
N ILE A 245 -6.93 7.92 20.45
CA ILE A 245 -7.92 6.95 20.90
C ILE A 245 -8.01 7.08 22.42
N GLU A 246 -9.22 7.10 22.96
CA GLU A 246 -9.50 6.98 24.38
C GLU A 246 -10.38 5.75 24.63
N VAL A 247 -10.27 5.17 25.81
CA VAL A 247 -11.12 4.08 26.28
C VAL A 247 -11.84 4.54 27.54
N LEU A 248 -13.17 4.41 27.55
CA LEU A 248 -13.96 4.82 28.71
C LEU A 248 -13.60 4.00 29.97
N PRO A 249 -13.72 4.62 31.18
CA PRO A 249 -13.52 3.92 32.44
C PRO A 249 -14.42 2.68 32.55
N GLY A 250 -13.85 1.56 33.01
CA GLY A 250 -14.59 0.30 33.16
C GLY A 250 -14.40 -0.69 32.02
N SER A 251 -13.68 -0.33 30.93
CA SER A 251 -13.26 -1.27 29.91
C SER A 251 -12.53 -2.46 30.52
N LYS A 252 -12.88 -3.66 30.08
CA LYS A 252 -12.26 -4.91 30.53
C LYS A 252 -11.16 -5.40 29.58
N LEU A 253 -11.21 -5.01 28.33
CA LEU A 253 -10.35 -5.52 27.26
C LEU A 253 -9.21 -4.57 26.93
N TYR A 254 -9.43 -3.25 27.06
CA TYR A 254 -8.53 -2.24 26.52
C TYR A 254 -8.18 -1.15 27.53
N CYS A 255 -7.06 -0.49 27.29
CA CYS A 255 -6.67 0.77 27.90
C CYS A 255 -5.93 1.64 26.89
N THR A 256 -5.71 2.91 27.22
CA THR A 256 -4.97 3.84 26.36
C THR A 256 -3.87 4.55 27.13
N VAL A 257 -2.75 4.75 26.47
CA VAL A 257 -1.65 5.60 26.93
C VAL A 257 -1.27 6.50 25.76
N ASP A 258 -1.21 7.79 26.01
CA ASP A 258 -0.89 8.81 25.01
C ASP A 258 -1.70 8.66 23.70
N GLY A 259 -2.99 8.38 23.84
CA GLY A 259 -3.92 8.23 22.70
C GLY A 259 -3.69 7.00 21.84
N ILE A 260 -2.90 6.03 22.29
CA ILE A 260 -2.62 4.75 21.63
C ILE A 260 -3.34 3.64 22.39
N LEU A 261 -3.90 2.68 21.66
CA LEU A 261 -4.69 1.58 22.19
C LEU A 261 -3.82 0.37 22.54
N TYR A 262 -3.98 -0.11 23.76
CA TYR A 262 -3.32 -1.29 24.30
C TYR A 262 -4.32 -2.32 24.82
N SER A 263 -3.88 -3.58 24.95
CA SER A 263 -4.59 -4.56 25.76
C SER A 263 -4.67 -4.10 27.22
N LYS A 264 -5.68 -4.56 27.96
CA LYS A 264 -5.92 -4.11 29.35
C LYS A 264 -4.76 -4.38 30.29
N ASP A 265 -4.05 -5.45 30.05
CA ASP A 265 -2.86 -5.88 30.79
C ASP A 265 -1.56 -5.16 30.34
N MET A 266 -1.65 -4.25 29.36
CA MET A 266 -0.52 -3.50 28.80
C MET A 266 0.55 -4.37 28.11
N HIS A 267 0.27 -5.66 27.81
CA HIS A 267 1.24 -6.52 27.12
C HIS A 267 1.32 -6.25 25.63
N THR A 268 0.21 -5.90 24.99
CA THR A 268 0.13 -5.70 23.54
C THR A 268 -0.27 -4.28 23.19
N LEU A 269 0.51 -3.60 22.35
CA LEU A 269 0.07 -2.41 21.63
C LEU A 269 -0.81 -2.86 20.47
N ILE A 270 -2.11 -2.54 20.52
CA ILE A 270 -3.10 -3.02 19.55
C ILE A 270 -3.17 -2.09 18.36
N ARG A 271 -3.29 -0.76 18.60
CA ARG A 271 -3.48 0.20 17.51
C ARG A 271 -2.96 1.59 17.86
N CYS A 272 -2.11 2.12 17.01
CA CYS A 272 -1.80 3.54 16.96
C CYS A 272 -2.76 4.22 15.98
N PRO A 273 -3.40 5.34 16.35
CA PRO A 273 -4.28 6.06 15.44
C PRO A 273 -3.50 6.62 14.25
N LEU A 274 -4.11 6.54 13.05
CA LEU A 274 -3.43 6.83 11.78
C LEU A 274 -2.89 8.26 11.68
N LEU A 275 -3.57 9.24 12.30
CA LEU A 275 -3.22 10.66 12.24
C LEU A 275 -2.27 11.11 13.37
N LYS A 276 -1.85 10.19 14.24
CA LYS A 276 -0.81 10.48 15.24
C LYS A 276 0.52 10.74 14.54
N THR A 277 1.20 11.80 14.95
CA THR A 277 2.47 12.24 14.35
C THR A 277 3.55 12.35 15.41
N GLY A 278 4.79 12.54 14.97
CA GLY A 278 5.94 12.75 15.87
C GLY A 278 6.53 11.46 16.42
N HIS A 279 7.18 11.57 17.56
CA HIS A 279 7.80 10.47 18.26
C HIS A 279 6.80 9.71 19.14
N VAL A 280 6.97 8.40 19.24
CA VAL A 280 6.19 7.54 20.14
C VAL A 280 7.13 6.73 21.03
N ASP A 281 7.01 6.93 22.34
CA ASP A 281 7.64 6.09 23.35
C ASP A 281 6.68 4.96 23.74
N ILE A 282 7.06 3.71 23.46
CA ILE A 282 6.27 2.55 23.88
C ILE A 282 6.55 2.27 25.36
N PRO A 283 5.53 2.21 26.23
CA PRO A 283 5.71 2.02 27.66
C PRO A 283 6.43 0.72 28.03
N ASP A 284 7.17 0.74 29.13
CA ASP A 284 7.72 -0.45 29.75
C ASP A 284 6.63 -1.45 30.11
N GLY A 285 6.92 -2.74 29.95
CA GLY A 285 5.96 -3.83 30.14
C GLY A 285 5.27 -4.29 28.85
N VAL A 286 5.23 -3.45 27.80
CA VAL A 286 4.75 -3.88 26.49
C VAL A 286 5.72 -4.89 25.89
N SER A 287 5.22 -6.08 25.60
CA SER A 287 6.02 -7.20 25.06
C SER A 287 5.74 -7.48 23.58
N GLU A 288 4.61 -7.00 23.07
CA GLU A 288 4.19 -7.23 21.69
C GLU A 288 3.62 -5.97 21.01
N ILE A 289 4.06 -5.71 19.79
CA ILE A 289 3.38 -4.84 18.84
C ILE A 289 2.45 -5.71 17.99
N GLY A 290 1.16 -5.44 18.04
CA GLY A 290 0.13 -6.19 17.33
C GLY A 290 0.25 -6.12 15.82
N GLU A 291 -0.45 -7.01 15.11
CA GLU A 291 -0.55 -6.96 13.65
C GLU A 291 -1.18 -5.64 13.20
N TYR A 292 -0.62 -5.04 12.16
CA TYR A 292 -1.06 -3.75 11.58
C TYR A 292 -1.07 -2.56 12.57
N ALA A 293 -0.44 -2.64 13.73
CA ALA A 293 -0.55 -1.66 14.82
C ALA A 293 -0.24 -0.21 14.42
N PHE A 294 0.77 -0.01 13.59
CA PHE A 294 1.19 1.28 13.01
C PHE A 294 1.10 1.31 11.48
N ARG A 295 0.31 0.42 10.88
CA ARG A 295 0.15 0.37 9.42
C ARG A 295 -0.28 1.72 8.87
N ARG A 296 0.45 2.24 7.86
CA ARG A 296 0.21 3.54 7.22
C ARG A 296 0.25 4.73 8.18
N GLY A 297 0.78 4.52 9.40
CA GLY A 297 0.88 5.54 10.44
C GLY A 297 1.82 6.68 10.06
N ARG A 298 1.53 7.88 10.60
CA ARG A 298 2.26 9.12 10.32
C ARG A 298 3.29 9.48 11.40
N ILE A 299 3.59 8.55 12.32
CA ILE A 299 4.66 8.77 13.29
C ILE A 299 6.00 8.83 12.57
N SER A 300 6.90 9.71 13.04
CA SER A 300 8.24 9.84 12.47
C SER A 300 9.26 8.92 13.13
N SER A 301 9.08 8.58 14.39
CA SER A 301 10.03 7.74 15.12
C SER A 301 9.36 6.97 16.26
N VAL A 302 9.99 5.89 16.69
CA VAL A 302 9.52 5.04 17.79
C VAL A 302 10.68 4.58 18.66
N SER A 303 10.47 4.60 20.00
CA SER A 303 11.35 3.95 20.98
C SER A 303 10.65 2.71 21.55
N PHE A 304 11.30 1.56 21.43
CA PHE A 304 10.81 0.31 21.99
C PHE A 304 11.44 0.03 23.36
N PRO A 305 10.67 -0.46 24.35
CA PRO A 305 11.19 -0.83 25.66
C PRO A 305 12.00 -2.14 25.60
N ASP A 306 12.79 -2.37 26.65
CA ASP A 306 13.53 -3.63 26.81
C ASP A 306 12.63 -4.86 26.97
N SER A 307 11.37 -4.66 27.38
CA SER A 307 10.37 -5.73 27.49
C SER A 307 9.86 -6.24 26.14
N LEU A 308 10.08 -5.51 25.03
CA LEU A 308 9.55 -5.88 23.72
C LEU A 308 10.25 -7.14 23.18
N VAL A 309 9.47 -8.17 22.85
CA VAL A 309 9.99 -9.43 22.30
C VAL A 309 9.42 -9.75 20.90
N LYS A 310 8.28 -9.12 20.51
CA LYS A 310 7.61 -9.42 19.25
C LYS A 310 7.09 -8.17 18.56
N ILE A 311 7.32 -8.10 17.24
CA ILE A 311 6.68 -7.13 16.33
C ILE A 311 5.87 -7.93 15.32
N GLY A 312 4.56 -7.78 15.36
CA GLY A 312 3.62 -8.53 14.55
C GLY A 312 3.70 -8.24 13.06
N ARG A 313 3.02 -9.08 12.29
CA ARG A 313 2.93 -8.97 10.84
C ARG A 313 2.40 -7.60 10.42
N MET A 314 3.07 -6.98 9.45
CA MET A 314 2.69 -5.65 8.93
C MET A 314 2.55 -4.56 10.01
N GLY A 315 3.19 -4.71 11.17
CA GLY A 315 3.04 -3.79 12.30
C GLY A 315 3.29 -2.33 11.94
N PHE A 316 4.27 -2.05 11.09
CA PHE A 316 4.63 -0.72 10.57
C PHE A 316 4.54 -0.64 9.03
N PHE A 317 3.79 -1.52 8.40
CA PHE A 317 3.68 -1.58 6.94
C PHE A 317 3.27 -0.22 6.34
N ASN A 318 4.08 0.29 5.40
CA ASN A 318 3.84 1.56 4.71
C ASN A 318 3.66 2.75 5.67
N SER A 319 4.37 2.77 6.81
CA SER A 319 4.38 3.90 7.76
C SER A 319 5.41 4.96 7.35
N GLU A 320 5.21 6.19 7.84
CA GLU A 320 6.11 7.33 7.58
C GLU A 320 7.35 7.32 8.50
N ILE A 321 7.60 6.23 9.21
CA ILE A 321 8.70 6.11 10.18
C ILE A 321 10.06 6.30 9.51
N SER A 322 10.89 7.15 10.09
CA SER A 322 12.26 7.45 9.66
C SER A 322 13.33 6.97 10.62
N ASP A 323 12.99 6.80 11.91
CA ASP A 323 13.94 6.39 12.94
C ASP A 323 13.31 5.38 13.92
N ILE A 324 14.11 4.38 14.31
CA ILE A 324 13.71 3.29 15.19
C ILE A 324 14.78 3.11 16.26
N SER A 325 14.40 3.29 17.54
CA SER A 325 15.22 2.94 18.68
C SER A 325 14.72 1.62 19.27
N PHE A 326 15.53 0.57 19.16
CA PHE A 326 15.21 -0.73 19.72
C PHE A 326 15.68 -0.86 21.16
N GLY A 327 14.83 -1.45 22.01
CA GLY A 327 15.24 -1.98 23.30
C GLY A 327 16.08 -3.28 23.15
N THR A 328 16.46 -3.85 24.27
CA THR A 328 17.38 -5.02 24.31
C THR A 328 16.67 -6.38 24.26
N GLY A 329 15.34 -6.43 24.43
CA GLY A 329 14.59 -7.69 24.55
C GLY A 329 14.36 -8.45 23.25
N ILE A 330 14.40 -7.75 22.11
CA ILE A 330 13.98 -8.32 20.84
C ILE A 330 15.09 -9.16 20.21
N LYS A 331 14.80 -10.44 19.96
CA LYS A 331 15.70 -11.39 19.29
C LYS A 331 15.41 -11.57 17.81
N LYS A 332 14.12 -11.51 17.44
CA LYS A 332 13.66 -11.57 16.05
C LYS A 332 13.09 -10.23 15.63
N ILE A 333 13.71 -9.59 14.65
CA ILE A 333 13.24 -8.33 14.11
C ILE A 333 12.07 -8.60 13.16
N GLY A 334 10.85 -8.37 13.68
CA GLY A 334 9.60 -8.39 12.93
C GLY A 334 9.14 -9.76 12.40
N GLU A 335 7.87 -9.84 12.14
CA GLU A 335 7.24 -10.89 11.35
C GLU A 335 6.88 -10.34 9.96
N GLY A 336 6.42 -11.18 9.03
CA GLY A 336 6.22 -10.86 7.62
C GLY A 336 5.77 -9.43 7.32
N TYR A 337 6.58 -8.71 6.57
CA TYR A 337 6.34 -7.33 6.11
C TYR A 337 6.25 -6.26 7.22
N SER A 338 6.76 -6.51 8.43
CA SER A 338 6.55 -5.62 9.59
C SER A 338 6.94 -4.17 9.33
N PHE A 339 8.03 -3.90 8.65
CA PHE A 339 8.51 -2.56 8.26
C PHE A 339 8.59 -2.38 6.73
N SER A 340 7.86 -3.19 5.98
CA SER A 340 7.87 -3.09 4.51
C SER A 340 7.27 -1.76 4.03
N ILE A 341 7.83 -1.21 2.95
CA ILE A 341 7.43 0.07 2.34
C ILE A 341 7.61 1.28 3.30
N CYS A 342 8.45 1.19 4.33
CA CYS A 342 8.82 2.35 5.15
C CYS A 342 9.82 3.21 4.37
N THR A 343 9.33 4.03 3.45
CA THR A 343 10.16 4.78 2.50
C THR A 343 10.94 5.94 3.14
N ASN A 344 10.58 6.38 4.34
CA ASN A 344 11.32 7.41 5.06
C ASN A 344 12.51 6.85 5.86
N LEU A 345 12.58 5.53 6.05
CA LEU A 345 13.68 4.89 6.76
C LEU A 345 14.96 4.93 5.91
N THR A 346 16.00 5.60 6.39
CA THR A 346 17.28 5.77 5.70
C THR A 346 18.41 4.95 6.31
N LYS A 347 18.31 4.67 7.60
CA LYS A 347 19.30 3.94 8.40
C LYS A 347 18.62 2.95 9.33
N LEU A 348 19.22 1.78 9.50
CA LEU A 348 18.79 0.75 10.43
C LEU A 348 19.98 0.29 11.27
N ILE A 349 19.86 0.35 12.60
CA ILE A 349 20.83 -0.21 13.54
C ILE A 349 20.12 -1.34 14.29
N LEU A 350 20.61 -2.57 14.14
CA LEU A 350 20.03 -3.70 14.86
C LEU A 350 20.37 -3.66 16.36
N PRO A 351 19.42 -4.03 17.22
CA PRO A 351 19.68 -4.13 18.66
C PRO A 351 20.70 -5.25 18.96
N PRO A 352 21.48 -5.14 20.07
CA PRO A 352 22.59 -6.06 20.32
C PRO A 352 22.18 -7.51 20.49
N GLN A 353 20.91 -7.79 20.82
CA GLN A 353 20.38 -9.14 21.05
C GLN A 353 19.69 -9.77 19.83
N ALA A 354 19.53 -9.02 18.72
CA ALA A 354 18.88 -9.54 17.53
C ALA A 354 19.68 -10.71 16.92
N GLU A 355 19.00 -11.83 16.77
CA GLU A 355 19.54 -13.07 16.21
C GLU A 355 18.94 -13.37 14.81
N GLU A 356 17.75 -12.84 14.53
CA GLU A 356 17.03 -13.07 13.27
C GLU A 356 16.38 -11.80 12.72
N ILE A 357 16.47 -11.60 11.40
CA ILE A 357 15.62 -10.66 10.65
C ILE A 357 14.58 -11.50 9.91
N GLY A 358 13.29 -11.20 10.14
CA GLY A 358 12.16 -11.95 9.60
C GLY A 358 11.96 -11.82 8.08
N ASP A 359 11.00 -12.58 7.56
CA ASP A 359 10.68 -12.62 6.12
C ASP A 359 10.10 -11.29 5.64
N SER A 360 10.69 -10.72 4.58
CA SER A 360 10.24 -9.47 3.92
C SER A 360 10.13 -8.25 4.85
N VAL A 361 10.79 -8.26 6.01
CA VAL A 361 10.58 -7.27 7.07
C VAL A 361 10.86 -5.85 6.61
N PHE A 362 11.94 -5.59 5.89
CA PHE A 362 12.32 -4.29 5.34
C PHE A 362 12.19 -4.25 3.81
N SER A 363 11.33 -5.09 3.22
CA SER A 363 11.14 -5.06 1.77
C SER A 363 10.60 -3.70 1.31
N ASP A 364 11.09 -3.24 0.17
CA ASP A 364 10.68 -1.98 -0.47
C ASP A 364 10.88 -0.70 0.38
N CYS A 365 11.80 -0.75 1.36
CA CYS A 365 12.32 0.45 2.02
C CYS A 365 13.30 1.17 1.08
N GLN A 366 12.78 1.85 0.05
CA GLN A 366 13.53 2.34 -1.10
C GLN A 366 14.66 3.31 -0.74
N ASN A 367 14.53 4.07 0.34
CA ASN A 367 15.52 5.04 0.79
C ASN A 367 16.51 4.50 1.83
N LEU A 368 16.34 3.25 2.29
CA LEU A 368 17.26 2.62 3.23
C LEU A 368 18.64 2.45 2.56
N SER A 369 19.63 3.19 3.06
CA SER A 369 20.99 3.23 2.50
C SER A 369 22.07 2.64 3.41
N GLU A 370 21.77 2.55 4.73
CA GLU A 370 22.71 2.04 5.72
C GLU A 370 22.02 1.01 6.64
N VAL A 371 22.65 -0.14 6.77
CA VAL A 371 22.24 -1.17 7.75
C VAL A 371 23.46 -1.60 8.55
N VAL A 372 23.37 -1.47 9.88
CA VAL A 372 24.38 -1.91 10.81
C VAL A 372 23.90 -3.18 11.52
N PHE A 373 24.47 -4.30 11.15
CA PHE A 373 24.20 -5.59 11.79
C PHE A 373 25.00 -5.73 13.09
N ASN A 374 24.43 -6.41 14.08
CA ASN A 374 25.11 -6.75 15.32
C ASN A 374 25.93 -8.05 15.18
N SER A 375 26.80 -8.34 16.15
CA SER A 375 27.66 -9.54 16.16
C SER A 375 26.95 -10.85 16.60
N ARG A 376 25.66 -10.82 16.91
CA ARG A 376 24.83 -11.98 17.28
C ARG A 376 23.88 -12.43 16.20
N LEU A 377 23.78 -11.68 15.09
CA LEU A 377 22.86 -11.99 14.02
C LEU A 377 23.21 -13.36 13.39
N VAL A 378 22.30 -14.30 13.43
CA VAL A 378 22.45 -15.67 12.92
C VAL A 378 21.80 -15.84 11.56
N SER A 379 20.64 -15.18 11.35
CA SER A 379 19.90 -15.37 10.11
C SER A 379 19.24 -14.10 9.57
N ILE A 380 19.25 -13.98 8.25
CA ILE A 380 18.52 -12.97 7.47
C ILE A 380 17.53 -13.73 6.60
N SER A 381 16.23 -13.59 6.84
CA SER A 381 15.20 -14.37 6.14
C SER A 381 14.96 -13.92 4.70
N ARG A 382 14.09 -14.63 3.99
CA ARG A 382 13.75 -14.39 2.58
C ARG A 382 13.28 -12.97 2.36
N LYS A 383 13.78 -12.30 1.29
CA LYS A 383 13.37 -10.95 0.87
C LYS A 383 13.52 -9.86 1.96
N ALA A 384 14.27 -10.09 3.03
CA ALA A 384 14.35 -9.16 4.16
C ALA A 384 14.63 -7.69 3.75
N PHE A 385 15.51 -7.46 2.77
CA PHE A 385 15.85 -6.15 2.20
C PHE A 385 15.58 -6.08 0.67
N SER A 386 14.63 -6.86 0.17
CA SER A 386 14.27 -6.81 -1.25
C SER A 386 13.67 -5.44 -1.59
N GLY A 387 14.07 -4.81 -2.70
CA GLY A 387 13.54 -3.49 -3.09
C GLY A 387 14.13 -2.30 -2.32
N CYS A 388 15.15 -2.49 -1.48
CA CYS A 388 15.91 -1.40 -0.86
C CYS A 388 16.88 -0.82 -1.90
N ASP A 389 16.39 0.07 -2.77
CA ASP A 389 17.13 0.51 -3.96
C ASP A 389 18.40 1.32 -3.66
N ARG A 390 18.47 1.97 -2.49
CA ARG A 390 19.64 2.74 -2.03
C ARG A 390 20.61 1.96 -1.16
N LEU A 391 20.29 0.70 -0.80
CA LEU A 391 21.18 -0.15 0.00
C LEU A 391 22.26 -0.75 -0.91
N GLU A 392 23.28 0.05 -1.22
CA GLU A 392 24.35 -0.36 -2.13
C GLU A 392 25.35 -1.31 -1.48
N LYS A 393 25.62 -1.15 -0.17
CA LYS A 393 26.64 -1.92 0.54
C LYS A 393 26.11 -2.48 1.85
N VAL A 394 26.49 -3.73 2.15
CA VAL A 394 26.27 -4.35 3.47
C VAL A 394 27.53 -5.04 3.96
N VAL A 395 27.69 -5.07 5.28
CA VAL A 395 28.75 -5.80 5.97
C VAL A 395 28.11 -6.93 6.75
N ILE A 396 28.37 -8.18 6.37
CA ILE A 396 27.80 -9.37 6.98
C ILE A 396 28.76 -9.85 8.08
N PRO A 397 28.30 -9.89 9.35
CA PRO A 397 29.12 -10.39 10.46
C PRO A 397 29.37 -11.91 10.35
N GLU A 398 30.43 -12.36 11.00
CA GLU A 398 30.84 -13.78 11.02
C GLU A 398 29.78 -14.70 11.62
N SER A 399 28.93 -14.16 12.51
CA SER A 399 27.85 -14.92 13.17
C SER A 399 26.74 -15.39 12.21
N VAL A 400 26.60 -14.78 11.02
CA VAL A 400 25.51 -15.07 10.08
C VAL A 400 25.72 -16.43 9.40
N GLN A 401 24.84 -17.37 9.71
CA GLN A 401 24.85 -18.74 9.20
C GLN A 401 23.87 -18.96 8.05
N LYS A 402 22.84 -18.09 7.90
CA LYS A 402 21.80 -18.27 6.89
C LYS A 402 21.35 -16.92 6.31
N ILE A 403 21.30 -16.85 4.98
CA ILE A 403 20.73 -15.72 4.26
C ILE A 403 19.71 -16.25 3.25
N GLY A 404 18.46 -15.79 3.36
CA GLY A 404 17.35 -16.28 2.57
C GLY A 404 17.34 -15.76 1.13
N LYS A 405 16.56 -16.42 0.27
CA LYS A 405 16.40 -16.08 -1.15
C LYS A 405 16.00 -14.61 -1.32
N SER A 406 16.71 -13.91 -2.21
CA SER A 406 16.47 -12.50 -2.55
C SER A 406 16.55 -11.51 -1.38
N ALA A 407 17.17 -11.90 -0.27
CA ALA A 407 17.26 -11.03 0.91
C ALA A 407 18.04 -9.74 0.65
N LEU A 408 19.05 -9.78 -0.24
CA LEU A 408 19.94 -8.68 -0.58
C LEU A 408 19.91 -8.36 -2.09
N SER A 409 18.75 -8.48 -2.70
CA SER A 409 18.59 -8.49 -4.17
C SER A 409 19.02 -7.21 -4.89
N LYS A 410 19.11 -6.08 -4.17
CA LYS A 410 19.54 -4.77 -4.73
C LYS A 410 20.96 -4.39 -4.35
N VAL A 411 21.56 -5.05 -3.38
CA VAL A 411 22.91 -4.76 -2.90
C VAL A 411 23.94 -4.98 -4.00
N GLN A 412 24.89 -4.07 -4.12
CA GLN A 412 25.96 -4.09 -5.13
C GLN A 412 27.30 -4.54 -4.53
N HIS A 413 27.52 -4.31 -3.25
CA HIS A 413 28.75 -4.63 -2.55
C HIS A 413 28.47 -5.31 -1.21
N ILE A 414 28.93 -6.55 -1.10
CA ILE A 414 28.78 -7.35 0.14
C ILE A 414 30.17 -7.61 0.71
N VAL A 415 30.37 -7.32 1.99
CA VAL A 415 31.61 -7.58 2.72
C VAL A 415 31.32 -8.66 3.76
N PHE A 416 32.03 -9.78 3.71
CA PHE A 416 31.96 -10.82 4.73
C PHE A 416 33.15 -10.70 5.70
N HIS A 417 32.86 -10.63 7.00
CA HIS A 417 33.90 -10.68 8.03
C HIS A 417 34.40 -12.10 8.31
N GLY A 418 33.59 -13.11 7.99
CA GLY A 418 33.93 -14.54 8.08
C GLY A 418 33.70 -15.26 6.74
N ASN A 419 33.59 -16.56 6.78
CA ASN A 419 33.22 -17.34 5.62
C ASN A 419 31.73 -17.14 5.31
N PRO A 420 31.36 -16.95 4.01
CA PRO A 420 29.97 -16.86 3.62
C PRO A 420 29.17 -18.10 4.03
N ALA A 421 27.92 -17.90 4.40
CA ALA A 421 26.98 -18.97 4.68
C ALA A 421 26.77 -19.87 3.45
N SER A 422 26.46 -21.15 3.67
CA SER A 422 26.09 -22.06 2.57
C SER A 422 24.90 -21.50 1.77
N HIS A 423 24.89 -21.70 0.47
CA HIS A 423 23.87 -21.22 -0.47
C HIS A 423 23.65 -19.69 -0.46
N VAL A 424 24.65 -18.91 -0.03
CA VAL A 424 24.55 -17.45 0.11
C VAL A 424 24.20 -16.73 -1.21
N ALA A 425 24.59 -17.29 -2.36
CA ALA A 425 24.35 -16.66 -3.66
C ALA A 425 22.85 -16.46 -3.97
N ILE A 426 21.96 -17.29 -3.44
CA ILE A 426 20.50 -17.11 -3.61
C ILE A 426 19.96 -15.81 -3.01
N ALA A 427 20.70 -15.19 -2.12
CA ALA A 427 20.30 -13.95 -1.47
C ALA A 427 20.36 -12.73 -2.41
N PHE A 428 21.26 -12.73 -3.38
CA PHE A 428 21.57 -11.57 -4.20
C PHE A 428 21.62 -11.85 -5.71
N ILE A 429 21.79 -13.10 -6.15
CA ILE A 429 21.69 -13.51 -7.55
C ILE A 429 20.22 -13.64 -7.96
N ARG A 430 19.95 -13.36 -9.23
CA ARG A 430 18.62 -13.48 -9.83
C ARG A 430 18.65 -14.44 -11.01
N GLU A 431 17.58 -15.16 -11.18
CA GLU A 431 17.27 -15.84 -12.42
C GLU A 431 17.02 -14.80 -13.53
N LYS A 432 17.46 -15.08 -14.77
CA LYS A 432 17.22 -14.19 -15.91
C LYS A 432 15.70 -14.00 -16.07
N PRO A 433 15.17 -12.76 -16.04
CA PRO A 433 13.77 -12.54 -16.34
C PRO A 433 13.47 -12.92 -17.80
N ALA A 434 12.25 -13.38 -18.06
CA ALA A 434 11.77 -13.81 -19.37
C ALA A 434 11.77 -12.68 -20.43
N THR A 435 11.86 -11.41 -20.00
CA THR A 435 11.91 -10.22 -20.87
C THR A 435 13.21 -9.46 -20.66
N GLU A 436 13.89 -9.11 -21.74
CA GLU A 436 15.22 -8.45 -21.78
C GLU A 436 15.24 -7.00 -21.22
N TYR A 437 14.09 -6.41 -20.91
CA TYR A 437 13.99 -5.00 -20.54
C TYR A 437 14.07 -4.80 -19.03
N MET A 438 15.23 -4.40 -18.51
CA MET A 438 15.39 -3.89 -17.14
C MET A 438 16.18 -2.56 -17.14
N PRO A 439 15.49 -1.40 -17.26
CA PRO A 439 16.15 -0.10 -17.43
C PRO A 439 16.85 0.44 -16.17
N ASN A 440 16.65 -0.12 -14.96
CA ASN A 440 17.07 0.50 -13.70
C ASN A 440 18.00 -0.36 -12.82
N ILE A 441 18.91 -1.14 -13.41
CA ILE A 441 19.92 -1.84 -12.61
C ILE A 441 21.23 -1.06 -12.66
N ALA A 442 21.65 -0.56 -11.50
CA ALA A 442 22.89 0.21 -11.38
C ALA A 442 24.15 -0.60 -11.76
N SER A 443 24.12 -1.94 -11.57
CA SER A 443 25.21 -2.83 -11.97
C SER A 443 24.69 -4.23 -12.29
N TYR A 444 25.23 -4.84 -13.34
CA TYR A 444 24.99 -6.25 -13.70
C TYR A 444 25.85 -7.22 -12.89
N THR A 445 26.67 -6.69 -11.97
CA THR A 445 27.66 -7.43 -11.20
C THR A 445 27.53 -7.08 -9.72
N ILE A 446 27.87 -8.03 -8.86
CA ILE A 446 27.92 -7.87 -7.42
C ILE A 446 29.36 -8.05 -6.99
N ARG A 447 29.89 -7.07 -6.25
CA ARG A 447 31.21 -7.17 -5.62
C ARG A 447 31.06 -7.88 -4.27
N ILE A 448 31.89 -8.88 -4.04
CA ILE A 448 31.97 -9.61 -2.78
C ILE A 448 33.39 -9.53 -2.27
N ASP A 449 33.57 -8.92 -1.10
CA ASP A 449 34.83 -8.94 -0.39
C ASP A 449 34.79 -10.08 0.65
N LEU A 450 35.70 -11.02 0.51
CA LEU A 450 35.83 -12.23 1.32
C LEU A 450 36.99 -12.12 2.30
N SER A 451 37.05 -12.98 3.30
CA SER A 451 38.18 -13.10 4.20
C SER A 451 39.51 -13.31 3.42
N GLY A 452 40.63 -12.84 4.00
CA GLY A 452 41.95 -12.96 3.35
C GLY A 452 42.17 -12.04 2.16
N SER A 453 41.53 -10.87 2.10
CA SER A 453 41.68 -9.84 1.05
C SER A 453 41.35 -10.32 -0.37
N LYS A 454 40.45 -11.31 -0.48
CA LYS A 454 39.94 -11.80 -1.76
C LYS A 454 38.69 -10.99 -2.16
N THR A 455 38.61 -10.61 -3.43
CA THR A 455 37.43 -9.90 -3.97
C THR A 455 36.91 -10.67 -5.17
N ALA A 456 35.63 -11.05 -5.14
CA ALA A 456 34.95 -11.67 -6.26
C ALA A 456 33.95 -10.69 -6.89
N TYR A 457 33.87 -10.71 -8.22
CA TYR A 457 32.85 -10.00 -8.98
C TYR A 457 31.92 -11.02 -9.63
N MET A 458 30.73 -11.15 -9.07
CA MET A 458 29.77 -12.16 -9.52
C MET A 458 28.74 -11.54 -10.46
N PRO A 459 28.36 -12.26 -11.54
CA PRO A 459 27.24 -11.84 -12.36
C PRO A 459 25.94 -11.86 -11.54
N ARG A 460 25.13 -10.82 -11.67
CA ARG A 460 23.83 -10.73 -10.98
C ARG A 460 22.79 -11.68 -11.57
N TYR A 461 22.88 -11.98 -12.86
CA TYR A 461 21.98 -12.86 -13.59
C TYR A 461 22.70 -14.11 -14.02
N VAL A 462 22.21 -15.25 -13.54
CA VAL A 462 22.73 -16.59 -13.85
C VAL A 462 21.58 -17.52 -14.24
N LYS A 463 21.89 -18.71 -14.75
CA LYS A 463 20.90 -19.77 -14.90
C LYS A 463 20.54 -20.32 -13.53
N PHE A 464 19.30 -20.77 -13.38
CA PHE A 464 18.80 -21.28 -12.10
C PHE A 464 19.69 -22.42 -11.54
N ASP A 465 20.08 -23.36 -12.39
CA ASP A 465 20.88 -24.52 -12.00
C ASP A 465 22.31 -24.14 -11.52
N ASP A 466 22.83 -23.00 -11.99
CA ASP A 466 24.17 -22.53 -11.63
C ASP A 466 24.22 -21.83 -10.27
N ILE A 467 23.08 -21.42 -9.69
CA ILE A 467 23.01 -20.65 -8.43
C ILE A 467 23.63 -21.43 -7.26
N TYR A 468 23.32 -22.71 -7.18
CA TYR A 468 23.85 -23.58 -6.12
C TYR A 468 25.34 -23.83 -6.29
N THR A 469 25.78 -24.10 -7.51
CA THR A 469 27.23 -24.26 -7.85
C THR A 469 28.03 -23.01 -7.47
N ILE A 470 27.53 -21.83 -7.81
CA ILE A 470 28.17 -20.56 -7.44
C ILE A 470 28.17 -20.37 -5.92
N SER A 471 27.09 -20.71 -5.24
CA SER A 471 27.00 -20.64 -3.79
C SER A 471 28.05 -21.51 -3.11
N ASP A 472 28.22 -22.74 -3.58
CA ASP A 472 29.21 -23.69 -3.06
C ASP A 472 30.64 -23.19 -3.29
N ILE A 473 30.92 -22.63 -4.48
CA ILE A 473 32.22 -22.02 -4.77
C ILE A 473 32.52 -20.88 -3.79
N VAL A 474 31.58 -19.93 -3.65
CA VAL A 474 31.80 -18.71 -2.84
C VAL A 474 31.85 -19.03 -1.34
N SER A 475 31.12 -20.04 -0.89
CA SER A 475 31.10 -20.47 0.53
C SER A 475 32.29 -21.37 0.91
N ASN A 476 33.10 -21.78 -0.07
CA ASN A 476 34.26 -22.63 0.21
C ASN A 476 35.34 -21.83 0.98
N PRO A 477 35.71 -22.24 2.20
CA PRO A 477 36.76 -21.56 2.99
C PRO A 477 38.14 -21.60 2.29
N ASN A 478 38.36 -22.59 1.44
CA ASN A 478 39.60 -22.76 0.65
C ASN A 478 39.49 -22.20 -0.76
N LEU A 479 38.53 -21.31 -1.03
CA LEU A 479 38.33 -20.70 -2.36
C LEU A 479 39.63 -20.16 -2.92
N SER A 480 40.05 -20.69 -4.09
CA SER A 480 41.27 -20.28 -4.78
C SER A 480 41.06 -19.00 -5.60
N ILE A 481 42.16 -18.33 -5.95
CA ILE A 481 42.07 -17.20 -6.90
C ILE A 481 41.63 -17.71 -8.28
N ALA A 482 42.07 -18.90 -8.70
CA ALA A 482 41.62 -19.49 -9.95
C ALA A 482 40.10 -19.64 -10.03
N ASP A 483 39.46 -20.11 -8.95
CA ASP A 483 37.99 -20.23 -8.88
C ASP A 483 37.32 -18.86 -9.04
N ILE A 484 37.84 -17.83 -8.35
CA ILE A 484 37.32 -16.44 -8.45
C ILE A 484 37.41 -15.93 -9.90
N LEU A 485 38.51 -16.20 -10.58
CA LEU A 485 38.72 -15.74 -11.95
C LEU A 485 37.77 -16.38 -12.98
N THR A 486 37.08 -17.47 -12.62
CA THR A 486 36.14 -18.19 -13.50
C THR A 486 34.66 -17.83 -13.24
N LEU A 487 34.34 -17.15 -12.16
CA LEU A 487 32.93 -16.85 -11.77
C LEU A 487 32.12 -16.11 -12.85
N TYR A 488 32.77 -15.27 -13.68
CA TYR A 488 32.09 -14.56 -14.76
C TYR A 488 31.48 -15.50 -15.82
N THR A 489 31.95 -16.74 -15.91
CA THR A 489 31.49 -17.72 -16.92
C THR A 489 30.03 -18.16 -16.68
N TYR A 490 29.52 -18.06 -15.44
CA TYR A 490 28.18 -18.44 -15.09
C TYR A 490 27.09 -17.39 -15.46
N ALA A 491 27.50 -16.22 -15.98
CA ALA A 491 26.55 -15.19 -16.38
C ALA A 491 25.58 -15.68 -17.47
N SER A 492 24.28 -15.42 -17.25
CA SER A 492 23.22 -15.75 -18.22
C SER A 492 23.05 -14.69 -19.32
N SER A 493 23.65 -13.51 -19.18
CA SER A 493 23.61 -12.45 -20.19
C SER A 493 25.04 -12.03 -20.61
N THR A 494 25.18 -11.60 -21.87
CA THR A 494 26.47 -11.16 -22.42
C THR A 494 27.03 -9.96 -21.67
N VAL A 495 26.18 -8.94 -21.37
CA VAL A 495 26.61 -7.71 -20.68
C VAL A 495 27.05 -8.01 -19.25
N SER A 496 26.30 -8.83 -18.51
CA SER A 496 26.68 -9.26 -17.16
C SER A 496 27.99 -10.04 -17.15
N LYS A 497 28.21 -10.89 -18.15
CA LYS A 497 29.46 -11.65 -18.32
C LYS A 497 30.65 -10.74 -18.59
N GLN A 498 30.49 -9.77 -19.47
CA GLN A 498 31.50 -8.80 -19.82
C GLN A 498 31.88 -7.93 -18.63
N GLU A 499 30.91 -7.41 -17.91
CA GLU A 499 31.12 -6.59 -16.72
C GLU A 499 31.86 -7.36 -15.62
N ALA A 500 31.40 -8.56 -15.27
CA ALA A 500 32.03 -9.39 -14.25
C ALA A 500 33.47 -9.73 -14.62
N ALA A 501 33.73 -10.09 -15.88
CA ALA A 501 35.07 -10.39 -16.36
C ALA A 501 36.04 -9.20 -16.27
N ILE A 502 35.60 -8.02 -16.73
CA ILE A 502 36.41 -6.79 -16.75
C ILE A 502 36.75 -6.35 -15.33
N LEU A 503 35.76 -6.36 -14.41
CA LEU A 503 35.97 -6.00 -13.02
C LEU A 503 36.90 -6.96 -12.30
N THR A 504 36.72 -8.27 -12.52
CA THR A 504 37.62 -9.31 -11.98
C THR A 504 39.03 -9.13 -12.50
N TYR A 505 39.22 -8.96 -13.82
CA TYR A 505 40.54 -8.70 -14.38
C TYR A 505 41.18 -7.45 -13.79
N SER A 506 40.46 -6.35 -13.67
CA SER A 506 40.94 -5.09 -13.09
C SER A 506 41.45 -5.27 -11.65
N ALA A 507 40.76 -6.09 -10.83
CA ALA A 507 41.13 -6.36 -9.45
C ALA A 507 42.37 -7.25 -9.29
N TYR A 508 42.66 -8.10 -10.30
CA TYR A 508 43.69 -9.13 -10.21
C TYR A 508 44.85 -8.97 -11.22
N LYS A 509 44.81 -7.99 -12.13
CA LYS A 509 45.85 -7.83 -13.20
C LYS A 509 47.27 -7.72 -12.64
N ASP A 510 47.46 -7.05 -11.52
CA ASP A 510 48.76 -6.78 -10.92
C ASP A 510 49.08 -7.69 -9.71
N LYS A 511 48.19 -8.65 -9.35
CA LYS A 511 48.42 -9.58 -8.25
C LYS A 511 49.26 -10.78 -8.66
N ALA A 512 50.16 -11.19 -7.78
CA ALA A 512 50.89 -12.45 -7.90
C ALA A 512 49.96 -13.65 -7.70
N MET A 513 50.18 -14.75 -8.41
CA MET A 513 49.35 -15.95 -8.41
C MET A 513 50.19 -17.19 -8.59
N ASP A 514 49.64 -18.33 -8.21
CA ASP A 514 50.17 -19.65 -8.57
C ASP A 514 49.98 -19.97 -10.06
N GLU A 515 50.48 -21.09 -10.52
CA GLU A 515 50.41 -21.50 -11.91
C GLU A 515 48.97 -21.63 -12.44
N SER A 516 48.07 -22.17 -11.62
CA SER A 516 46.64 -22.30 -11.95
C SER A 516 45.99 -20.94 -12.13
N GLY A 517 46.22 -20.01 -11.19
CA GLY A 517 45.73 -18.63 -11.28
C GLY A 517 46.29 -17.88 -12.50
N LEU A 518 47.54 -18.11 -12.89
CA LEU A 518 48.14 -17.51 -14.07
C LEU A 518 47.46 -17.97 -15.37
N ILE A 519 47.14 -19.25 -15.48
CA ILE A 519 46.42 -19.80 -16.64
C ILE A 519 45.03 -19.17 -16.75
N GLU A 520 44.25 -19.14 -15.68
CA GLU A 520 42.91 -18.55 -15.69
C GLU A 520 42.96 -17.03 -15.94
N LYS A 521 43.96 -16.32 -15.40
CA LYS A 521 44.18 -14.89 -15.68
C LYS A 521 44.46 -14.62 -17.17
N GLN A 522 45.21 -15.47 -17.85
CA GLN A 522 45.45 -15.33 -19.29
C GLN A 522 44.16 -15.53 -20.11
N LYS A 523 43.36 -16.53 -19.77
CA LYS A 523 42.05 -16.77 -20.40
C LYS A 523 41.10 -15.58 -20.18
N LEU A 524 41.05 -15.08 -18.95
CA LEU A 524 40.23 -13.91 -18.57
C LEU A 524 40.66 -12.66 -19.34
N TYR A 525 41.97 -12.37 -19.41
CA TYR A 525 42.52 -11.25 -20.19
C TYR A 525 42.12 -11.33 -21.66
N ALA A 526 42.28 -12.49 -22.28
CA ALA A 526 41.95 -12.71 -23.69
C ALA A 526 40.43 -12.46 -23.93
N TYR A 527 39.58 -12.90 -23.02
CA TYR A 527 38.15 -12.63 -23.07
C TYR A 527 37.86 -11.13 -22.94
N CYS A 528 38.42 -10.46 -21.92
CA CYS A 528 38.20 -9.04 -21.67
C CYS A 528 38.65 -8.18 -22.86
N LYS A 529 39.83 -8.46 -23.42
CA LYS A 529 40.35 -7.72 -24.56
C LYS A 529 39.48 -7.79 -25.80
N ARG A 530 38.85 -8.94 -26.03
CA ARG A 530 37.93 -9.17 -27.15
C ARG A 530 36.59 -8.50 -26.96
N SER A 531 36.08 -8.44 -25.71
CA SER A 531 34.74 -8.01 -25.39
C SER A 531 34.60 -6.57 -24.88
N ALA A 532 35.71 -5.91 -24.50
CA ALA A 532 35.68 -4.59 -23.88
C ALA A 532 35.00 -3.49 -24.73
N LYS A 533 35.21 -3.47 -26.05
CA LYS A 533 34.59 -2.50 -26.95
C LYS A 533 33.06 -2.67 -26.95
N SER A 534 32.60 -3.87 -27.22
CA SER A 534 31.16 -4.20 -27.24
C SER A 534 30.47 -3.95 -25.88
N TYR A 535 31.16 -4.17 -24.76
CA TYR A 535 30.65 -3.84 -23.45
C TYR A 535 30.45 -2.32 -23.27
N VAL A 536 31.48 -1.51 -23.61
CA VAL A 536 31.39 -0.04 -23.51
C VAL A 536 30.24 0.50 -24.37
N GLU A 537 30.13 0.06 -25.62
CA GLU A 537 29.03 0.43 -26.52
C GLU A 537 27.65 0.07 -25.94
N SER A 538 27.55 -1.06 -25.26
CA SER A 538 26.27 -1.49 -24.64
C SER A 538 25.84 -0.68 -23.43
N ILE A 539 26.74 0.07 -22.78
CA ILE A 539 26.44 0.82 -21.53
C ILE A 539 26.61 2.33 -21.68
N LEU A 540 27.04 2.83 -22.85
CA LEU A 540 27.38 4.25 -23.06
C LEU A 540 26.20 5.18 -22.75
N ASP A 541 24.98 4.81 -23.16
CA ASP A 541 23.76 5.59 -22.96
C ASP A 541 23.03 5.32 -21.62
N GLN A 542 23.65 4.53 -20.72
CA GLN A 542 23.01 4.06 -19.48
C GLN A 542 23.47 4.81 -18.22
N ASN A 543 24.11 5.98 -18.33
CA ASN A 543 24.70 6.72 -17.19
C ASN A 543 25.68 5.88 -16.32
N LYS A 544 26.42 4.96 -16.96
CA LYS A 544 27.37 4.07 -16.29
C LYS A 544 28.84 4.48 -16.47
N ASP A 545 29.12 5.77 -16.43
CA ASP A 545 30.45 6.34 -16.64
C ASP A 545 31.54 5.71 -15.76
N LYS A 546 31.19 5.40 -14.49
CA LYS A 546 32.12 4.72 -13.56
C LYS A 546 32.62 3.39 -14.11
N ASN A 547 31.76 2.61 -14.77
CA ASN A 547 32.09 1.31 -15.33
C ASN A 547 32.97 1.48 -16.58
N ILE A 548 32.70 2.48 -17.39
CA ILE A 548 33.53 2.82 -18.56
C ILE A 548 34.95 3.24 -18.11
N VAL A 549 35.04 4.08 -17.07
CA VAL A 549 36.32 4.49 -16.50
C VAL A 549 37.14 3.29 -16.00
N GLN A 550 36.50 2.26 -15.45
CA GLN A 550 37.20 1.02 -15.06
C GLN A 550 37.78 0.28 -16.25
N VAL A 551 37.06 0.18 -17.39
CA VAL A 551 37.56 -0.41 -18.66
C VAL A 551 38.77 0.36 -19.15
N LEU A 552 38.72 1.70 -19.13
CA LEU A 552 39.81 2.58 -19.54
C LEU A 552 41.06 2.37 -18.66
N ASN A 553 40.87 2.32 -17.32
CA ASN A 553 41.97 2.09 -16.37
C ASN A 553 42.56 0.68 -16.46
N ALA A 554 41.78 -0.30 -16.88
CA ALA A 554 42.26 -1.65 -17.14
C ALA A 554 43.13 -1.78 -18.42
N GLY A 555 43.09 -0.79 -19.30
CA GLY A 555 43.87 -0.77 -20.53
C GLY A 555 43.41 -1.79 -21.58
N LEU A 556 42.13 -2.11 -21.61
CA LEU A 556 41.55 -3.17 -22.44
C LEU A 556 41.14 -2.70 -23.84
N LEU A 557 40.96 -1.40 -24.06
CA LEU A 557 40.57 -0.84 -25.35
C LEU A 557 41.79 -0.58 -26.25
N SER A 558 41.64 -0.83 -27.56
CA SER A 558 42.64 -0.48 -28.56
C SER A 558 42.64 1.03 -28.84
N ASN A 559 43.74 1.57 -29.40
CA ASN A 559 43.80 2.97 -29.82
C ASN A 559 42.69 3.36 -30.80
N LYS A 560 42.29 2.45 -31.70
CA LYS A 560 41.18 2.66 -32.61
C LYS A 560 39.85 2.80 -31.82
N ALA A 561 39.56 1.86 -30.92
CA ALA A 561 38.34 1.89 -30.11
C ALA A 561 38.26 3.14 -29.20
N LEU A 562 39.40 3.62 -28.67
CA LEU A 562 39.45 4.86 -27.88
C LEU A 562 39.16 6.11 -28.74
N LYS A 563 39.59 6.12 -30.00
CA LYS A 563 39.29 7.20 -30.93
C LYS A 563 37.82 7.19 -31.36
N ASP A 564 37.29 6.01 -31.67
CA ASP A 564 35.87 5.85 -32.00
C ASP A 564 35.02 6.36 -30.81
N LEU A 565 35.31 5.93 -29.58
CA LEU A 565 34.56 6.28 -28.37
C LEU A 565 34.59 7.79 -28.05
N ILE A 566 35.69 8.50 -28.34
CA ILE A 566 35.79 9.94 -28.06
C ILE A 566 34.89 10.77 -28.97
N GLU A 567 34.52 10.27 -30.15
CA GLU A 567 33.61 10.89 -31.09
C GLU A 567 32.14 10.74 -30.65
N GLU A 568 31.83 9.68 -29.88
CA GLU A 568 30.50 9.36 -29.37
C GLU A 568 30.17 10.07 -28.04
N VAL A 569 31.17 10.64 -27.36
CA VAL A 569 31.00 11.28 -26.02
C VAL A 569 31.01 12.78 -26.12
N ASP A 570 30.04 13.45 -25.45
CA ASP A 570 29.90 14.90 -25.41
C ASP A 570 31.19 15.61 -25.03
N GLU A 571 31.44 16.75 -25.69
CA GLU A 571 32.68 17.54 -25.53
C GLU A 571 32.91 17.98 -24.09
N ASN A 572 31.87 18.26 -23.34
CA ASN A 572 31.90 18.71 -21.94
C ASN A 572 31.83 17.57 -20.91
N SER A 573 31.78 16.32 -21.34
CA SER A 573 31.71 15.17 -20.45
C SER A 573 33.00 14.92 -19.69
N ILE A 574 32.90 14.62 -18.39
CA ILE A 574 34.03 14.17 -17.57
C ILE A 574 34.66 12.88 -18.17
N LEU A 575 33.84 12.00 -18.74
CA LEU A 575 34.25 10.77 -19.37
C LEU A 575 35.26 11.01 -20.53
N ARG A 576 35.05 12.09 -21.30
CA ARG A 576 35.98 12.50 -22.37
C ARG A 576 37.40 12.74 -21.86
N THR A 577 37.54 13.31 -20.67
CA THR A 577 38.85 13.53 -20.04
C THR A 577 39.56 12.21 -19.75
N TYR A 578 38.84 11.21 -19.22
CA TYR A 578 39.41 9.86 -18.99
C TYR A 578 39.80 9.14 -20.28
N ILE A 579 39.01 9.30 -21.35
CA ILE A 579 39.34 8.71 -22.66
C ILE A 579 40.63 9.33 -23.23
N LEU A 580 40.76 10.66 -23.16
CA LEU A 580 41.98 11.36 -23.63
C LEU A 580 43.21 10.92 -22.83
N GLU A 581 43.07 10.72 -21.51
CA GLU A 581 44.16 10.21 -20.68
C GLU A 581 44.54 8.78 -21.08
N ALA A 582 43.56 7.91 -21.34
CA ALA A 582 43.78 6.55 -21.81
C ALA A 582 44.53 6.53 -23.18
N ILE A 583 44.15 7.42 -24.10
CA ILE A 583 44.83 7.59 -25.40
C ILE A 583 46.31 7.99 -25.19
N ARG A 584 46.60 8.95 -24.30
CA ARG A 584 47.97 9.41 -23.98
C ARG A 584 48.81 8.28 -23.38
N LYS A 585 48.24 7.52 -22.43
CA LYS A 585 48.91 6.35 -21.80
C LYS A 585 49.28 5.30 -22.87
N THR A 586 48.36 5.00 -23.79
CA THR A 586 48.59 3.99 -24.84
C THR A 586 49.67 4.43 -25.82
N LYS A 587 49.73 5.71 -26.21
CA LYS A 587 50.79 6.27 -27.04
C LYS A 587 52.17 6.18 -26.37
N ARG A 588 52.26 6.51 -25.07
CA ARG A 588 53.52 6.40 -24.30
C ARG A 588 54.05 4.95 -24.21
N LEU A 589 53.15 3.98 -24.07
CA LEU A 589 53.53 2.55 -24.06
C LEU A 589 54.01 2.06 -25.41
N GLN A 590 53.47 2.58 -26.52
CA GLN A 590 53.94 2.24 -27.88
C GLN A 590 55.30 2.87 -28.14
N SER A 591 55.55 4.12 -27.77
CA SER A 591 56.86 4.77 -27.95
C SER A 591 57.97 4.10 -27.14
N LYS A 592 57.66 3.54 -25.95
CA LYS A 592 58.63 2.74 -25.18
C LYS A 592 58.97 1.37 -25.82
N LYS A 593 58.05 0.78 -26.60
CA LYS A 593 58.31 -0.50 -27.32
C LYS A 593 59.16 -0.33 -28.56
N PHE A 594 59.27 0.88 -29.11
CA PHE A 594 60.12 1.17 -30.29
C PHE A 594 61.50 1.68 -29.91
N ASN A 595 61.83 1.87 -28.63
CA ASN A 595 63.13 2.33 -28.14
C ASN A 595 63.92 1.24 -27.40
N ILE A 596 63.68 -0.06 -27.72
CA ILE A 596 64.51 -1.21 -27.32
C ILE A 596 65.08 -1.90 -28.55
#